data_8a9716697c70181a41be3f2a6f82008e
#
_entry.id   8a9716697c70181a41be3f2a6f82008e
#
_cell.length_a   1.000
_cell.length_b   1.000
_cell.length_c   1.000
_cell.angle_alpha   90.00
_cell.angle_beta   90.00
_cell.angle_gamma   90.00
#
_symmetry.space_group_name_H-M   'P 1'
#
loop_
_entity.id
_entity.type
_entity.pdbx_description
1 polymer ?
#
loop_
_entity_poly.entity_id
_entity_poly.type
_entity_poly.pdbx_seq_one_letter_code
_entity_poly.pdbx_strand_id
1 'polypeptide(L)'
;MPLSFDGQRILILGAGVTGNAVARSLVKRGAVVSIADENPAAKSEHTVIDAKKVEVKDFDSVVVSPGWRQDHPLVVAALQAGITLLNEVDLAWQIKSEIAP
;
A
#
# COMPACT_ATOMS: atom_id res chain seq x y z
N MET A 1 -14.47 -8.15 -13.17
CA MET A 1 -13.53 -7.27 -13.87
C MET A 1 -12.13 -7.43 -13.28
N PRO A 2 -11.10 -7.56 -14.09
CA PRO A 2 -9.76 -7.61 -13.54
C PRO A 2 -9.39 -6.29 -12.88
N LEU A 3 -8.59 -6.37 -11.83
CA LEU A 3 -8.07 -5.20 -11.16
C LEU A 3 -7.07 -4.48 -12.07
N SER A 4 -7.25 -3.18 -12.21
CA SER A 4 -6.34 -2.36 -13.01
C SER A 4 -5.77 -1.25 -12.14
N PHE A 5 -4.46 -1.25 -12.00
CA PHE A 5 -3.74 -0.24 -11.21
C PHE A 5 -2.70 0.51 -12.07
N ASP A 6 -2.82 0.37 -13.39
CA ASP A 6 -1.84 0.93 -14.31
C ASP A 6 -1.69 2.45 -14.11
N GLY A 7 -0.46 2.87 -13.84
CA GLY A 7 -0.14 4.28 -13.62
C GLY A 7 -0.53 4.83 -12.26
N GLN A 8 -1.24 4.06 -11.42
CA GLN A 8 -1.61 4.55 -10.09
C GLN A 8 -0.42 4.55 -9.14
N ARG A 9 -0.34 5.58 -8.33
CA ARG A 9 0.67 5.68 -7.27
C ARG A 9 0.05 5.18 -5.98
N ILE A 10 0.61 4.11 -5.44
CA ILE A 10 0.06 3.41 -4.29
C ILE A 10 1.08 3.38 -3.16
N LEU A 11 0.65 3.80 -1.99
CA LEU A 11 1.45 3.73 -0.77
C LEU A 11 0.98 2.55 0.06
N ILE A 12 1.90 1.66 0.43
CA ILE A 12 1.61 0.54 1.32
C ILE A 12 2.17 0.87 2.70
N LEU A 13 1.36 0.73 3.73
CA LEU A 13 1.78 0.97 5.10
C LEU A 13 2.31 -0.33 5.71
N GLY A 14 3.62 -0.37 5.93
CA GLY A 14 4.31 -1.49 6.54
C GLY A 14 5.03 -2.39 5.54
N ALA A 15 6.30 -2.67 5.80
CA ALA A 15 7.16 -3.50 4.95
C ALA A 15 7.18 -4.96 5.45
N GLY A 16 6.04 -5.50 5.87
CA GLY A 16 5.92 -6.89 6.29
C GLY A 16 5.82 -7.85 5.11
N VAL A 17 5.69 -9.13 5.41
CA VAL A 17 5.62 -10.18 4.39
C VAL A 17 4.43 -9.98 3.46
N THR A 18 3.26 -9.72 4.02
CA THR A 18 2.04 -9.51 3.21
C THR A 18 2.13 -8.22 2.42
N GLY A 19 2.62 -7.14 3.03
CA GLY A 19 2.79 -5.84 2.34
C GLY A 19 3.72 -5.96 1.15
N ASN A 20 4.84 -6.67 1.29
CA ASN A 20 5.75 -6.89 0.18
C ASN A 20 5.13 -7.75 -0.93
N ALA A 21 4.34 -8.77 -0.55
CA ALA A 21 3.67 -9.61 -1.53
C ALA A 21 2.62 -8.82 -2.34
N VAL A 22 1.84 -8.00 -1.65
CA VAL A 22 0.87 -7.11 -2.30
C VAL A 22 1.58 -6.11 -3.22
N ALA A 23 2.67 -5.52 -2.75
CA ALA A 23 3.46 -4.58 -3.55
C ALA A 23 3.93 -5.22 -4.85
N ARG A 24 4.47 -6.43 -4.78
CA ARG A 24 4.94 -7.16 -5.97
C ARG A 24 3.81 -7.38 -6.97
N SER A 25 2.64 -7.76 -6.49
CA SER A 25 1.48 -7.99 -7.35
C SER A 25 0.99 -6.70 -8.00
N LEU A 26 0.97 -5.59 -7.25
CA LEU A 26 0.55 -4.30 -7.78
C LEU A 26 1.53 -3.78 -8.84
N VAL A 27 2.82 -3.94 -8.63
CA VAL A 27 3.84 -3.55 -9.61
C VAL A 27 3.64 -4.33 -10.91
N LYS A 28 3.33 -5.61 -10.83
CA LYS A 28 3.03 -6.42 -12.02
C LYS A 28 1.81 -5.92 -12.77
N ARG A 29 0.92 -5.20 -12.09
CA ARG A 29 -0.28 -4.62 -12.69
C ARG A 29 -0.09 -3.17 -13.13
N GLY A 30 1.16 -2.70 -13.15
CA GLY A 30 1.50 -1.38 -13.66
C GLY A 30 1.44 -0.25 -12.63
N ALA A 31 1.23 -0.56 -11.36
CA ALA A 31 1.21 0.46 -10.31
C ALA A 31 2.63 0.92 -9.95
N VAL A 32 2.73 2.17 -9.53
CA VAL A 32 3.95 2.73 -8.95
C VAL A 32 3.80 2.63 -7.43
N VAL A 33 4.58 1.75 -6.80
CA VAL A 33 4.41 1.40 -5.40
C VAL A 33 5.54 1.94 -4.55
N SER A 34 5.19 2.51 -3.41
CA SER A 34 6.13 2.85 -2.34
C SER A 34 5.61 2.27 -1.03
N ILE A 35 6.52 1.95 -0.12
CA ILE A 35 6.17 1.41 1.19
C ILE A 35 6.58 2.41 2.24
N ALA A 36 5.67 2.75 3.15
CA ALA A 36 5.98 3.55 4.33
C ALA A 36 6.17 2.63 5.52
N ASP A 37 7.26 2.80 6.24
CA ASP A 37 7.53 2.01 7.45
C ASP A 37 8.06 2.94 8.53
N GLU A 38 7.70 2.65 9.77
CA GLU A 38 8.20 3.42 10.92
C GLU A 38 9.69 3.14 11.16
N ASN A 39 10.15 2.00 10.69
CA ASN A 39 11.57 1.67 10.68
C ASN A 39 12.15 2.01 9.31
N PRO A 40 12.89 3.13 9.17
CA PRO A 40 13.42 3.52 7.86
C PRO A 40 14.50 2.55 7.36
N ALA A 41 14.99 1.66 8.19
CA ALA A 41 15.94 0.64 7.81
C ALA A 41 15.26 -0.68 7.38
N ALA A 42 13.92 -0.71 7.31
CA ALA A 42 13.19 -1.89 6.86
C ALA A 42 13.64 -2.28 5.45
N LYS A 43 13.85 -3.57 5.25
CA LYS A 43 14.34 -4.08 3.97
C LYS A 43 13.19 -4.48 3.07
N SER A 44 13.27 -4.06 1.82
CA SER A 44 12.30 -4.43 0.79
C SER A 44 12.95 -4.26 -0.57
N GLU A 45 12.48 -5.02 -1.56
CA GLU A 45 12.85 -4.81 -2.96
C GLU A 45 12.18 -3.55 -3.55
N HIS A 46 11.23 -2.96 -2.83
CA HIS A 46 10.52 -1.76 -3.23
C HIS A 46 11.07 -0.54 -2.49
N THR A 47 10.71 0.65 -2.97
CA THR A 47 11.09 1.90 -2.30
C THR A 47 10.45 1.96 -0.91
N VAL A 48 11.28 2.11 0.12
CA VAL A 48 10.79 2.28 1.49
C VAL A 48 11.02 3.72 1.91
N ILE A 49 9.96 4.36 2.40
CA ILE A 49 9.99 5.75 2.85
C ILE A 49 9.75 5.75 4.36
N ASP A 50 10.49 6.59 5.08
CA ASP A 50 10.25 6.82 6.50
C ASP A 50 8.81 7.32 6.68
N ALA A 51 8.02 6.60 7.49
CA ALA A 51 6.61 6.95 7.71
C ALA A 51 6.42 8.38 8.21
N LYS A 52 7.42 8.95 8.87
CA LYS A 52 7.37 10.33 9.37
C LYS A 52 7.56 11.37 8.27
N LYS A 53 8.03 10.96 7.10
CA LYS A 53 8.36 11.86 5.98
C LYS A 53 7.43 11.71 4.80
N VAL A 54 6.48 10.78 4.86
CA VAL A 54 5.56 10.51 3.76
C VAL A 54 4.56 11.64 3.60
N GLU A 55 4.33 12.05 2.35
CA GLU A 55 3.26 12.97 1.98
C GLU A 55 2.17 12.16 1.27
N VAL A 56 1.06 11.89 1.98
CA VAL A 56 0.00 11.03 1.43
C VAL A 56 -0.65 11.59 0.18
N LYS A 57 -0.60 12.91 -0.01
CA LYS A 57 -1.17 13.55 -1.20
C LYS A 57 -0.47 13.18 -2.48
N ASP A 58 0.72 12.61 -2.39
CA ASP A 58 1.47 12.15 -3.57
C ASP A 58 0.97 10.81 -4.09
N PHE A 59 -0.02 10.21 -3.42
CA PHE A 59 -0.51 8.87 -3.76
C PHE A 59 -1.99 8.88 -4.10
N ASP A 60 -2.39 7.99 -5.00
CA ASP A 60 -3.79 7.81 -5.40
C ASP A 60 -4.55 6.95 -4.42
N SER A 61 -3.87 5.97 -3.82
CA SER A 61 -4.46 5.04 -2.86
C SER A 61 -3.44 4.69 -1.78
N VAL A 62 -3.94 4.32 -0.61
CA VAL A 62 -3.12 3.85 0.51
C VAL A 62 -3.62 2.48 0.93
N VAL A 63 -2.71 1.51 1.00
CA VAL A 63 -3.01 0.15 1.46
C VAL A 63 -2.64 0.03 2.92
N VAL A 64 -3.60 -0.34 3.75
CA VAL A 64 -3.43 -0.41 5.20
C VAL A 64 -3.48 -1.86 5.65
N SER A 65 -2.46 -2.31 6.40
CA SER A 65 -2.49 -3.64 7.00
C SER A 65 -3.27 -3.61 8.32
N PRO A 66 -3.83 -4.76 8.74
CA PRO A 66 -4.59 -4.83 9.99
C PRO A 66 -3.79 -4.46 11.24
N GLY A 67 -2.46 -4.55 11.17
CA GLY A 67 -1.60 -4.21 12.31
C GLY A 67 -1.44 -2.71 12.55
N TRP A 68 -1.87 -1.88 11.60
CA TRP A 68 -1.78 -0.43 11.74
C TRP A 68 -3.03 0.11 12.44
N ARG A 69 -2.83 1.06 13.33
CA ARG A 69 -3.95 1.65 14.07
C ARG A 69 -4.73 2.60 13.15
N GLN A 70 -6.05 2.64 13.36
CA GLN A 70 -6.91 3.53 12.60
C GLN A 70 -6.64 5.01 12.90
N ASP A 71 -6.08 5.30 14.06
CA ASP A 71 -5.72 6.66 14.46
C ASP A 71 -4.27 7.03 14.09
N HIS A 72 -3.57 6.19 13.35
CA HIS A 72 -2.22 6.51 12.90
C HIS A 72 -2.26 7.77 12.03
N PRO A 73 -1.31 8.71 12.22
CA PRO A 73 -1.31 9.98 11.47
C PRO A 73 -1.43 9.82 9.96
N LEU A 74 -0.80 8.80 9.37
CA LEU A 74 -0.89 8.58 7.92
C LEU A 74 -2.29 8.15 7.50
N VAL A 75 -2.95 7.32 8.30
CA VAL A 75 -4.32 6.87 8.01
C VAL A 75 -5.27 8.06 8.11
N VAL A 76 -5.15 8.86 9.15
CA VAL A 76 -5.97 10.05 9.35
C VAL A 76 -5.74 11.05 8.22
N ALA A 77 -4.48 11.29 7.83
CA ALA A 77 -4.16 12.21 6.76
C ALA A 77 -4.76 11.76 5.42
N ALA A 78 -4.73 10.45 5.14
CA ALA A 78 -5.31 9.91 3.91
C ALA A 78 -6.83 10.11 3.89
N LEU A 79 -7.50 9.86 5.01
CA LEU A 79 -8.94 10.08 5.14
C LEU A 79 -9.29 11.55 4.93
N GLN A 80 -8.55 12.45 5.54
CA GLN A 80 -8.78 13.89 5.42
C GLN A 80 -8.54 14.40 4.01
N ALA A 81 -7.59 13.80 3.30
CA ALA A 81 -7.29 14.17 1.93
C ALA A 81 -8.23 13.54 0.90
N GLY A 82 -9.16 12.70 1.33
CA GLY A 82 -10.09 12.01 0.42
C GLY A 82 -9.42 10.92 -0.40
N ILE A 83 -8.28 10.41 0.04
CA ILE A 83 -7.55 9.34 -0.65
C ILE A 83 -8.18 8.00 -0.33
N THR A 84 -8.31 7.14 -1.33
CA THR A 84 -8.87 5.80 -1.17
C THR A 84 -8.00 4.95 -0.25
N LEU A 85 -8.62 4.38 0.78
CA LEU A 85 -7.97 3.41 1.66
C LEU A 85 -8.36 2.01 1.23
N LEU A 86 -7.36 1.15 1.06
CA LEU A 86 -7.55 -0.24 0.71
C LEU A 86 -7.06 -1.11 1.87
N ASN A 87 -7.86 -2.11 2.22
CA ASN A 87 -7.46 -3.09 3.23
C ASN A 87 -6.52 -4.10 2.59
N GLU A 88 -5.37 -4.32 3.20
CA GLU A 88 -4.34 -5.22 2.67
C GLU A 88 -4.87 -6.64 2.49
N VAL A 89 -5.64 -7.13 3.46
CA VAL A 89 -6.18 -8.50 3.41
C VAL A 89 -7.19 -8.63 2.29
N ASP A 90 -8.12 -7.68 2.16
CA ASP A 90 -9.12 -7.71 1.08
C ASP A 90 -8.45 -7.63 -0.28
N LEU A 91 -7.45 -6.77 -0.41
CA LEU A 91 -6.74 -6.63 -1.67
C LEU A 91 -5.98 -7.90 -2.03
N ALA A 92 -5.35 -8.55 -1.06
CA ALA A 92 -4.65 -9.81 -1.27
C ALA A 92 -5.60 -10.90 -1.74
N TRP A 93 -6.79 -10.97 -1.17
CA TRP A 93 -7.82 -11.91 -1.61
C TRP A 93 -8.29 -11.65 -3.04
N GLN A 94 -8.50 -10.38 -3.40
CA GLN A 94 -8.91 -10.02 -4.75
C GLN A 94 -7.85 -10.40 -5.77
N ILE A 95 -6.58 -10.13 -5.46
CA ILE A 95 -5.46 -10.48 -6.33
C ILE A 95 -5.37 -12.00 -6.48
N LYS A 96 -5.51 -12.74 -5.40
CA LYS A 96 -5.48 -14.21 -5.43
C LYS A 96 -6.60 -14.77 -6.29
N SER A 97 -7.79 -14.18 -6.18
CA SER A 97 -8.95 -14.62 -6.97
C SER A 97 -8.75 -14.42 -8.47
N GLU A 98 -8.02 -13.39 -8.86
CA GLU A 98 -7.73 -13.15 -10.27
C GLU A 98 -6.66 -14.09 -10.83
N ILE A 99 -5.73 -14.52 -10.00
CA ILE A 99 -4.60 -15.36 -10.40
C ILE A 99 -4.96 -16.84 -10.31
N ALA A 100 -5.65 -17.25 -9.26
CA ALA A 100 -6.01 -18.63 -9.01
C ALA A 100 -7.28 -18.99 -9.76
N PRO A 101 -7.25 -20.04 -10.58
CA PRO A 101 -8.47 -20.50 -11.24
C PRO A 101 -9.48 -21.07 -10.25
#